data_a74efc6d6255322a9844a15f306fed85
#
_entry.id   a74efc6d6255322a9844a15f306fed85
#
_cell.length_a   1.000
_cell.length_b   1.000
_cell.length_c   1.000
_cell.angle_alpha   90.00
_cell.angle_beta   90.00
_cell.angle_gamma   90.00
#
_symmetry.space_group_name_H-M   'P 1'
#
loop_
_entity.id
_entity.type
_entity.pdbx_description
1 polymer ?
#
loop_
_entity_poly.entity_id
_entity_poly.type
_entity_poly.pdbx_seq_one_letter_code
_entity_poly.pdbx_strand_id
1 'polypeptide(L)'
;VSTPCAEDLCIAHYEVVQVGRSAAAVLAVTTAGYVRTRVARVRSGLSREKAAALAALLNHSLTFVAPVDLSGRMLAELCSQIDPELVPVISAAAAILQDSVKPHVFLGGEQHLLDWPQLDGKVGDILTLLNDEEQAAGLIAPPADRNESVLLGEDLEPQIPGMCIVSDRYLVGGGLWGSIALIGPTRMPFQKLMPLLHEFADQLGEGMSGKRKDTPQMAAPR
;
A
#
# COMPACT_ATOMS: atom_id res chain seq x y z
N VAL A 1 9.03 -1.10 -5.47
CA VAL A 1 8.62 -1.67 -4.16
C VAL A 1 7.14 -1.40 -3.96
N SER A 2 6.31 -2.40 -3.71
CA SER A 2 4.91 -2.22 -3.33
C SER A 2 4.75 -2.31 -1.82
N THR A 3 3.81 -1.53 -1.27
CA THR A 3 3.37 -1.73 0.10
C THR A 3 2.64 -3.07 0.23
N PRO A 4 2.63 -3.67 1.43
CA PRO A 4 1.83 -4.84 1.69
C PRO A 4 0.36 -4.58 1.33
N CYS A 5 -0.20 -5.47 0.53
CA CYS A 5 -1.63 -5.54 0.27
C CYS A 5 -2.10 -6.88 0.83
N ALA A 6 -3.00 -6.85 1.79
CA ALA A 6 -3.68 -8.04 2.26
C ALA A 6 -5.17 -7.84 2.02
N GLU A 7 -5.80 -8.82 1.38
CA GLU A 7 -7.25 -8.85 1.21
C GLU A 7 -7.97 -8.78 2.57
N ASP A 8 -7.29 -9.23 3.64
CA ASP A 8 -7.78 -9.23 5.02
C ASP A 8 -7.39 -7.95 5.80
N LEU A 9 -6.85 -6.91 5.14
CA LEU A 9 -6.49 -5.68 5.83
C LEU A 9 -7.75 -4.92 6.23
N CYS A 10 -8.07 -4.94 7.52
CA CYS A 10 -9.20 -4.22 8.08
C CYS A 10 -8.74 -3.00 8.87
N ILE A 11 -9.67 -2.10 9.16
CA ILE A 11 -9.44 -1.03 10.12
C ILE A 11 -9.75 -1.58 11.52
N ALA A 12 -8.77 -1.46 12.42
CA ALA A 12 -8.91 -1.86 13.82
C ALA A 12 -9.54 -0.76 14.69
N HIS A 13 -9.31 0.50 14.33
CA HIS A 13 -9.82 1.63 15.12
C HIS A 13 -9.96 2.90 14.29
N TYR A 14 -11.04 3.64 14.52
CA TYR A 14 -11.29 4.97 13.99
C TYR A 14 -11.28 6.01 15.10
N GLU A 15 -10.71 7.18 14.81
CA GLU A 15 -10.78 8.37 15.64
C GLU A 15 -11.23 9.56 14.78
N VAL A 16 -12.05 10.42 15.34
CA VAL A 16 -12.54 11.64 14.65
C VAL A 16 -12.15 12.85 15.48
N VAL A 17 -11.38 13.74 14.89
CA VAL A 17 -10.85 14.94 15.55
C VAL A 17 -11.26 16.19 14.78
N GLN A 18 -11.77 17.20 15.47
CA GLN A 18 -12.00 18.50 14.83
C GLN A 18 -10.67 19.19 14.51
N VAL A 19 -10.52 19.61 13.26
CA VAL A 19 -9.36 20.38 12.79
C VAL A 19 -9.85 21.71 12.23
N GLY A 20 -9.80 22.76 13.07
CA GLY A 20 -10.30 24.08 12.67
C GLY A 20 -11.83 24.20 12.79
N ARG A 21 -12.40 25.26 12.14
CA ARG A 21 -13.82 25.62 12.30
C ARG A 21 -14.77 24.82 11.40
N SER A 22 -14.29 24.29 10.29
CA SER A 22 -15.12 23.65 9.25
C SER A 22 -14.50 22.36 8.69
N ALA A 23 -13.65 21.70 9.45
CA ALA A 23 -12.99 20.46 9.03
C ALA A 23 -12.86 19.49 10.21
N ALA A 24 -13.04 18.22 9.91
CA ALA A 24 -12.77 17.10 10.81
C ALA A 24 -11.74 16.16 10.15
N ALA A 25 -10.75 15.74 10.90
CA ALA A 25 -9.84 14.67 10.48
C ALA A 25 -10.40 13.33 10.98
N VAL A 26 -10.51 12.39 10.07
CA VAL A 26 -10.76 10.98 10.37
C VAL A 26 -9.44 10.26 10.33
N LEU A 27 -9.04 9.69 11.45
CA LEU A 27 -7.87 8.83 11.56
C LEU A 27 -8.34 7.38 11.63
N ALA A 28 -7.65 6.50 10.97
CA ALA A 28 -7.91 5.07 11.05
C ALA A 28 -6.60 4.31 11.26
N VAL A 29 -6.62 3.36 12.17
CA VAL A 29 -5.50 2.44 12.42
C VAL A 29 -5.88 1.10 11.84
N THR A 30 -5.07 0.58 10.93
CA THR A 30 -5.28 -0.74 10.33
C THR A 30 -4.86 -1.85 11.28
N THR A 31 -5.31 -3.07 11.03
CA THR A 31 -4.89 -4.28 11.77
C THR A 31 -3.37 -4.53 11.68
N ALA A 32 -2.72 -4.00 10.65
CA ALA A 32 -1.26 -4.01 10.48
C ALA A 32 -0.52 -2.87 11.22
N GLY A 33 -1.23 -2.00 11.92
CA GLY A 33 -0.64 -0.87 12.65
C GLY A 33 -0.38 0.38 11.81
N TYR A 34 -0.76 0.43 10.54
CA TYR A 34 -0.65 1.65 9.73
C TYR A 34 -1.72 2.65 10.12
N VAL A 35 -1.34 3.94 10.17
CA VAL A 35 -2.27 5.04 10.40
C VAL A 35 -2.60 5.72 9.08
N ARG A 36 -3.88 5.83 8.79
CA ARG A 36 -4.41 6.56 7.63
C ARG A 36 -5.23 7.74 8.11
N THR A 37 -5.15 8.87 7.40
CA THR A 37 -5.88 10.07 7.76
C THR A 37 -6.53 10.69 6.55
N ARG A 38 -7.79 11.10 6.69
CA ARG A 38 -8.50 11.94 5.71
C ARG A 38 -9.20 13.10 6.40
N VAL A 39 -9.23 14.24 5.72
CA VAL A 39 -9.92 15.42 6.20
C VAL A 39 -11.28 15.55 5.50
N ALA A 40 -12.34 15.61 6.30
CA ALA A 40 -13.70 15.87 5.85
C ALA A 40 -14.07 17.32 6.13
N ARG A 41 -14.80 17.96 5.21
CA ARG A 41 -15.36 19.30 5.42
C ARG A 41 -16.70 19.18 6.16
N VAL A 42 -16.84 19.89 7.26
CA VAL A 42 -18.06 19.94 8.08
C VAL A 42 -18.49 21.39 8.18
N ARG A 43 -19.71 21.71 7.76
CA ARG A 43 -20.20 23.12 7.68
C ARG A 43 -20.36 23.78 9.05
N SER A 44 -20.91 23.07 10.00
CA SER A 44 -21.01 23.48 11.41
C SER A 44 -19.90 22.81 12.21
N GLY A 45 -19.19 23.57 13.04
CA GLY A 45 -18.11 22.99 13.84
C GLY A 45 -18.51 21.67 14.54
N LEU A 46 -17.58 20.74 14.64
CA LEU A 46 -17.80 19.45 15.29
C LEU A 46 -17.47 19.60 16.79
N SER A 47 -18.47 19.53 17.68
CA SER A 47 -18.20 19.47 19.11
C SER A 47 -17.45 18.19 19.48
N ARG A 48 -16.72 18.22 20.58
CA ARG A 48 -15.97 17.03 21.06
C ARG A 48 -16.88 15.83 21.30
N GLU A 49 -18.11 16.09 21.79
CA GLU A 49 -19.12 15.06 22.03
C GLU A 49 -19.61 14.43 20.72
N LYS A 50 -19.88 15.25 19.69
CA LYS A 50 -20.29 14.78 18.36
C LYS A 50 -19.14 14.01 17.69
N ALA A 51 -17.89 14.45 17.84
CA ALA A 51 -16.73 13.74 17.32
C ALA A 51 -16.58 12.36 17.95
N ALA A 52 -16.72 12.26 19.29
CA ALA A 52 -16.69 11.00 20.02
C ALA A 52 -17.84 10.06 19.63
N ALA A 53 -19.05 10.60 19.45
CA ALA A 53 -20.20 9.80 19.01
C ALA A 53 -19.99 9.25 17.57
N LEU A 54 -19.43 10.06 16.66
CA LEU A 54 -19.08 9.61 15.31
C LEU A 54 -17.98 8.54 15.33
N ALA A 55 -16.94 8.74 16.12
CA ALA A 55 -15.89 7.74 16.28
C ALA A 55 -16.46 6.41 16.82
N ALA A 56 -17.36 6.47 17.83
CA ALA A 56 -18.03 5.28 18.36
C ALA A 56 -18.89 4.58 17.29
N LEU A 57 -19.64 5.32 16.47
CA LEU A 57 -20.44 4.79 15.37
C LEU A 57 -19.57 4.11 14.33
N LEU A 58 -18.47 4.76 13.90
CA LEU A 58 -17.52 4.20 12.93
C LEU A 58 -16.87 2.92 13.49
N ASN A 59 -16.45 2.94 14.75
CA ASN A 59 -15.85 1.78 15.40
C ASN A 59 -16.83 0.62 15.56
N HIS A 60 -18.12 0.91 15.78
CA HIS A 60 -19.13 -0.15 15.85
C HIS A 60 -19.43 -0.78 14.49
N SER A 61 -19.39 0.01 13.42
CA SER A 61 -19.95 -0.38 12.14
C SER A 61 -18.91 -0.70 11.07
N LEU A 62 -17.71 -0.13 11.14
CA LEU A 62 -16.69 -0.23 10.09
C LEU A 62 -15.37 -0.86 10.55
N THR A 63 -15.18 -1.17 11.84
CA THR A 63 -13.99 -1.91 12.29
C THR A 63 -14.12 -3.39 11.94
N PHE A 64 -13.00 -3.98 11.53
CA PHE A 64 -12.91 -5.38 11.11
C PHE A 64 -13.82 -5.75 9.93
N VAL A 65 -14.32 -4.75 9.21
CA VAL A 65 -15.04 -4.95 7.94
C VAL A 65 -14.02 -5.02 6.83
N ALA A 66 -14.10 -6.07 6.01
CA ALA A 66 -13.29 -6.15 4.81
C ALA A 66 -13.78 -5.12 3.76
N PRO A 67 -12.89 -4.44 3.03
CA PRO A 67 -13.28 -3.45 2.04
C PRO A 67 -14.26 -3.96 0.97
N VAL A 68 -14.19 -5.26 0.63
CA VAL A 68 -15.10 -5.93 -0.30
C VAL A 68 -16.53 -6.03 0.25
N ASP A 69 -16.69 -6.05 1.60
CA ASP A 69 -17.98 -6.13 2.26
C ASP A 69 -18.64 -4.76 2.45
N LEU A 70 -17.92 -3.68 2.14
CA LEU A 70 -18.43 -2.31 2.27
C LEU A 70 -19.48 -2.04 1.18
N SER A 71 -20.73 -2.28 1.49
CA SER A 71 -21.84 -2.07 0.57
C SER A 71 -22.40 -0.65 0.62
N GLY A 72 -22.93 -0.17 -0.52
CA GLY A 72 -23.64 1.11 -0.56
C GLY A 72 -24.85 1.17 0.38
N ARG A 73 -25.50 0.03 0.65
CA ARG A 73 -26.60 -0.08 1.63
C ARG A 73 -26.12 0.20 3.04
N MET A 74 -25.00 -0.38 3.44
CA MET A 74 -24.41 -0.18 4.77
C MET A 74 -24.05 1.30 4.98
N LEU A 75 -23.45 1.93 3.96
CA LEU A 75 -23.14 3.37 4.02
C LEU A 75 -24.39 4.23 4.08
N ALA A 76 -25.44 3.91 3.33
CA ALA A 76 -26.71 4.62 3.38
C ALA A 76 -27.37 4.50 4.76
N GLU A 77 -27.33 3.33 5.38
CA GLU A 77 -27.83 3.09 6.71
C GLU A 77 -27.07 3.91 7.78
N LEU A 78 -25.73 3.94 7.71
CA LEU A 78 -24.91 4.79 8.56
C LEU A 78 -25.22 6.28 8.39
N CYS A 79 -25.36 6.75 7.15
CA CYS A 79 -25.70 8.13 6.84
C CYS A 79 -27.09 8.53 7.36
N SER A 80 -28.05 7.57 7.45
CA SER A 80 -29.39 7.83 7.99
C SER A 80 -29.43 8.05 9.49
N GLN A 81 -28.40 7.64 10.22
CA GLN A 81 -28.29 7.72 11.69
C GLN A 81 -27.65 9.04 12.17
N ILE A 82 -27.16 9.88 11.26
CA ILE A 82 -26.42 11.09 11.59
C ILE A 82 -27.00 12.32 10.90
N ASP A 83 -26.61 13.50 11.40
CA ASP A 83 -26.94 14.76 10.73
C ASP A 83 -26.36 14.79 9.30
N PRO A 84 -27.11 15.23 8.27
CA PRO A 84 -26.63 15.30 6.89
C PRO A 84 -25.33 16.08 6.72
N GLU A 85 -25.04 17.04 7.59
CA GLU A 85 -23.79 17.82 7.58
C GLU A 85 -22.56 16.99 7.95
N LEU A 86 -22.74 15.84 8.59
CA LEU A 86 -21.69 14.94 9.05
C LEU A 86 -21.43 13.78 8.07
N VAL A 87 -22.25 13.62 7.04
CA VAL A 87 -22.08 12.61 5.98
C VAL A 87 -20.66 12.62 5.36
N PRO A 88 -20.01 13.80 5.15
CA PRO A 88 -18.63 13.80 4.66
C PRO A 88 -17.63 13.06 5.56
N VAL A 89 -17.90 12.93 6.87
CA VAL A 89 -17.05 12.19 7.81
C VAL A 89 -17.18 10.68 7.55
N ILE A 90 -18.41 10.18 7.36
CA ILE A 90 -18.65 8.78 6.97
C ILE A 90 -18.00 8.45 5.62
N SER A 91 -18.17 9.36 4.64
CA SER A 91 -17.54 9.20 3.32
C SER A 91 -16.02 9.17 3.40
N ALA A 92 -15.41 9.98 4.28
CA ALA A 92 -13.98 9.97 4.50
C ALA A 92 -13.50 8.65 5.15
N ALA A 93 -14.25 8.13 6.13
CA ALA A 93 -13.95 6.84 6.76
C ALA A 93 -14.08 5.67 5.78
N ALA A 94 -15.13 5.64 4.97
CA ALA A 94 -15.33 4.65 3.92
C ALA A 94 -14.22 4.69 2.88
N ALA A 95 -13.80 5.88 2.47
CA ALA A 95 -12.71 6.04 1.53
C ALA A 95 -11.36 5.59 2.11
N ILE A 96 -11.09 5.80 3.42
CA ILE A 96 -9.91 5.25 4.07
C ILE A 96 -9.93 3.72 4.02
N LEU A 97 -11.07 3.10 4.30
CA LEU A 97 -11.24 1.65 4.26
C LEU A 97 -10.98 1.10 2.85
N GLN A 98 -11.57 1.72 1.82
CA GLN A 98 -11.36 1.34 0.42
C GLN A 98 -9.91 1.53 -0.04
N ASP A 99 -9.27 2.65 0.35
CA ASP A 99 -7.88 2.92 -0.02
C ASP A 99 -6.88 2.07 0.77
N SER A 100 -7.28 1.47 1.89
CA SER A 100 -6.39 0.64 2.70
C SER A 100 -5.98 -0.66 2.02
N VAL A 101 -6.76 -1.14 1.06
CA VAL A 101 -6.43 -2.33 0.24
C VAL A 101 -5.71 -1.99 -1.06
N LYS A 102 -5.64 -0.70 -1.44
CA LYS A 102 -4.89 -0.34 -2.63
C LYS A 102 -3.40 -0.44 -2.36
N PRO A 103 -2.67 -1.19 -3.19
CA PRO A 103 -1.23 -1.22 -3.10
C PRO A 103 -0.66 0.15 -3.48
N HIS A 104 0.34 0.64 -2.76
CA HIS A 104 1.14 1.77 -3.19
C HIS A 104 2.44 1.25 -3.77
N VAL A 105 2.82 1.73 -4.95
CA VAL A 105 4.05 1.36 -5.62
C VAL A 105 5.03 2.52 -5.57
N PHE A 106 6.21 2.27 -5.03
CA PHE A 106 7.32 3.21 -5.02
C PHE A 106 8.28 2.84 -6.15
N LEU A 107 8.42 3.74 -7.10
CA LEU A 107 9.35 3.62 -8.22
C LEU A 107 10.64 4.38 -7.92
N GLY A 108 11.72 3.96 -8.53
CA GLY A 108 13.02 4.62 -8.46
C GLY A 108 13.96 4.09 -9.52
N GLY A 109 14.76 4.98 -10.09
CA GLY A 109 15.73 4.61 -11.10
C GLY A 109 15.18 4.53 -12.53
N GLU A 110 14.00 5.10 -12.80
CA GLU A 110 13.33 5.07 -14.11
C GLU A 110 14.22 5.66 -15.21
N GLN A 111 15.06 6.64 -14.89
CA GLN A 111 16.03 7.21 -15.82
C GLN A 111 17.01 6.18 -16.39
N HIS A 112 17.30 5.10 -15.64
CA HIS A 112 18.20 4.05 -16.08
C HIS A 112 17.62 3.15 -17.17
N LEU A 113 16.29 3.21 -17.39
CA LEU A 113 15.67 2.51 -18.52
C LEU A 113 16.17 3.05 -19.87
N LEU A 114 16.57 4.32 -19.91
CA LEU A 114 17.13 4.98 -21.10
C LEU A 114 18.56 4.52 -21.44
N ASP A 115 19.28 3.94 -20.48
CA ASP A 115 20.64 3.45 -20.67
C ASP A 115 20.68 2.10 -21.42
N TRP A 116 19.50 1.48 -21.68
CA TRP A 116 19.38 0.17 -22.27
C TRP A 116 18.84 0.23 -23.70
N PRO A 117 19.69 0.06 -24.73
CA PRO A 117 19.26 0.08 -26.14
C PRO A 117 18.19 -0.95 -26.52
N GLN A 118 18.09 -2.06 -25.73
CA GLN A 118 17.08 -3.12 -25.93
C GLN A 118 15.67 -2.63 -25.62
N LEU A 119 15.54 -1.57 -24.79
CA LEU A 119 14.28 -0.95 -24.41
C LEU A 119 13.99 0.33 -25.19
N ASP A 120 14.82 0.65 -26.17
CA ASP A 120 14.66 1.85 -27.01
C ASP A 120 13.28 1.85 -27.70
N GLY A 121 12.60 2.99 -27.64
CA GLY A 121 11.23 3.16 -28.13
C GLY A 121 10.12 2.54 -27.25
N LYS A 122 10.45 1.81 -26.16
CA LYS A 122 9.49 1.14 -25.27
C LYS A 122 9.40 1.76 -23.87
N VAL A 123 10.31 2.66 -23.56
CA VAL A 123 10.38 3.29 -22.23
C VAL A 123 9.07 3.99 -21.87
N GLY A 124 8.41 4.63 -22.86
CA GLY A 124 7.11 5.26 -22.67
C GLY A 124 6.01 4.27 -22.24
N ASP A 125 5.96 3.11 -22.86
CA ASP A 125 4.99 2.05 -22.55
C ASP A 125 5.27 1.47 -21.15
N ILE A 126 6.55 1.24 -20.82
CA ILE A 126 6.96 0.78 -19.49
C ILE A 126 6.56 1.78 -18.41
N LEU A 127 6.83 3.06 -18.60
CA LEU A 127 6.47 4.09 -17.66
C LEU A 127 4.96 4.23 -17.52
N THR A 128 4.20 4.10 -18.61
CA THR A 128 2.74 4.13 -18.57
C THR A 128 2.18 2.98 -17.74
N LEU A 129 2.73 1.77 -17.92
CA LEU A 129 2.37 0.59 -17.16
C LEU A 129 2.68 0.73 -15.66
N LEU A 130 3.84 1.30 -15.34
CA LEU A 130 4.29 1.48 -13.95
C LEU A 130 3.60 2.65 -13.22
N ASN A 131 3.07 3.61 -13.93
CA ASN A 131 2.31 4.73 -13.35
C ASN A 131 0.91 4.32 -12.88
N ASP A 132 0.37 3.20 -13.33
CA ASP A 132 -0.84 2.60 -12.79
C ASP A 132 -0.45 1.73 -11.59
N GLU A 133 -0.71 2.22 -10.38
CA GLU A 133 -0.28 1.55 -9.14
C GLU A 133 -0.87 0.14 -8.99
N GLU A 134 -2.10 -0.08 -9.45
CA GLU A 134 -2.77 -1.38 -9.35
C GLU A 134 -2.16 -2.39 -10.32
N GLN A 135 -1.96 -1.99 -11.58
CA GLN A 135 -1.29 -2.82 -12.58
C GLN A 135 0.17 -3.10 -12.19
N ALA A 136 0.91 -2.06 -11.80
CA ALA A 136 2.30 -2.20 -11.38
C ALA A 136 2.44 -3.14 -10.18
N ALA A 137 1.57 -3.02 -9.17
CA ALA A 137 1.60 -3.92 -8.01
C ALA A 137 1.31 -5.37 -8.41
N GLY A 138 0.35 -5.60 -9.31
CA GLY A 138 0.07 -6.94 -9.84
C GLY A 138 1.25 -7.56 -10.57
N LEU A 139 1.99 -6.76 -11.35
CA LEU A 139 3.15 -7.22 -12.10
C LEU A 139 4.36 -7.55 -11.23
N ILE A 140 4.57 -6.77 -10.15
CA ILE A 140 5.73 -6.96 -9.27
C ILE A 140 5.45 -7.97 -8.14
N ALA A 141 4.21 -8.40 -7.95
CA ALA A 141 3.85 -9.41 -6.96
C ALA A 141 4.14 -10.82 -7.51
N PRO A 142 5.04 -11.60 -6.89
CA PRO A 142 5.18 -13.01 -7.24
C PRO A 142 3.88 -13.79 -7.06
N PRO A 143 3.65 -14.89 -7.79
CA PRO A 143 2.53 -15.80 -7.56
C PRO A 143 2.44 -16.25 -6.10
N ALA A 144 1.23 -16.56 -5.61
CA ALA A 144 1.00 -16.85 -4.19
C ALA A 144 1.79 -18.08 -3.66
N ASP A 145 2.13 -19.00 -4.54
CA ASP A 145 2.87 -20.23 -4.24
C ASP A 145 4.40 -20.06 -4.24
N ARG A 146 4.92 -18.86 -4.57
CA ARG A 146 6.35 -18.59 -4.67
C ARG A 146 6.70 -17.25 -4.01
N ASN A 147 7.92 -17.17 -3.49
CA ASN A 147 8.44 -15.90 -2.95
C ASN A 147 9.08 -15.03 -4.02
N GLU A 148 9.63 -15.63 -5.05
CA GLU A 148 10.32 -14.97 -6.16
C GLU A 148 9.72 -15.32 -7.51
N SER A 149 9.79 -14.40 -8.46
CA SER A 149 9.36 -14.65 -9.84
C SER A 149 10.19 -13.87 -10.84
N VAL A 150 10.18 -14.39 -12.07
CA VAL A 150 10.74 -13.73 -13.25
C VAL A 150 9.63 -13.67 -14.28
N LEU A 151 9.26 -12.46 -14.69
CA LEU A 151 8.23 -12.20 -15.68
C LEU A 151 8.90 -11.58 -16.92
N LEU A 152 8.63 -12.15 -18.07
CA LEU A 152 9.15 -11.62 -19.35
C LEU A 152 8.12 -10.67 -19.97
N GLY A 153 8.60 -9.63 -20.60
CA GLY A 153 7.74 -8.65 -21.26
C GLY A 153 6.92 -9.20 -22.43
N GLU A 154 7.33 -10.34 -22.98
CA GLU A 154 6.56 -11.10 -23.98
C GLU A 154 5.28 -11.71 -23.41
N ASP A 155 5.23 -11.95 -22.09
CA ASP A 155 4.08 -12.54 -21.38
C ASP A 155 3.09 -11.47 -20.89
N LEU A 156 3.36 -10.19 -21.14
CA LEU A 156 2.50 -9.07 -20.73
C LEU A 156 1.44 -8.73 -21.79
N GLU A 157 0.36 -8.08 -21.33
CA GLU A 157 -0.63 -7.44 -22.19
C GLU A 157 -0.76 -5.94 -21.80
N PRO A 158 -0.29 -4.99 -22.65
CA PRO A 158 0.38 -5.19 -23.93
C PRO A 158 1.81 -5.76 -23.80
N GLN A 159 2.24 -6.52 -24.79
CA GLN A 159 3.59 -7.08 -24.81
C GLN A 159 4.66 -5.99 -24.88
N ILE A 160 5.69 -6.13 -24.06
CA ILE A 160 6.89 -5.27 -24.08
C ILE A 160 8.13 -6.16 -24.27
N PRO A 161 8.38 -6.63 -25.51
CA PRO A 161 9.49 -7.55 -25.79
C PRO A 161 10.83 -6.97 -25.38
N GLY A 162 11.69 -7.81 -24.80
CA GLY A 162 13.01 -7.40 -24.32
C GLY A 162 13.05 -6.85 -22.90
N MET A 163 11.89 -6.64 -22.26
CA MET A 163 11.77 -6.30 -20.84
C MET A 163 11.71 -7.56 -19.98
N CYS A 164 12.21 -7.45 -18.77
CA CYS A 164 12.08 -8.48 -17.73
C CYS A 164 11.84 -7.83 -16.37
N ILE A 165 10.99 -8.44 -15.58
CA ILE A 165 10.71 -8.08 -14.18
C ILE A 165 11.16 -9.26 -13.31
N VAL A 166 12.05 -8.99 -12.37
CA VAL A 166 12.47 -9.95 -11.35
C VAL A 166 11.95 -9.46 -10.03
N SER A 167 11.16 -10.26 -9.35
CA SER A 167 10.50 -9.85 -8.10
C SER A 167 10.73 -10.85 -6.98
N ASP A 168 10.70 -10.33 -5.76
CA ASP A 168 10.75 -11.09 -4.51
C ASP A 168 9.76 -10.51 -3.50
N ARG A 169 9.35 -11.32 -2.54
CA ARG A 169 8.47 -10.92 -1.44
C ARG A 169 9.27 -10.57 -0.20
N TYR A 170 8.80 -9.61 0.55
CA TYR A 170 9.31 -9.32 1.88
C TYR A 170 8.17 -9.36 2.90
N LEU A 171 8.47 -9.94 4.07
CA LEU A 171 7.49 -10.06 5.15
C LEU A 171 7.50 -8.80 6.01
N VAL A 172 6.34 -8.15 6.10
CA VAL A 172 6.09 -7.07 7.06
C VAL A 172 5.35 -7.67 8.25
N GLY A 173 5.65 -7.26 9.45
CA GLY A 173 5.03 -7.82 10.67
C GLY A 173 3.52 -8.07 10.55
N GLY A 174 2.98 -9.04 11.29
CA GLY A 174 1.56 -9.38 11.24
C GLY A 174 1.14 -10.31 10.09
N GLY A 175 2.10 -10.94 9.39
CA GLY A 175 1.80 -11.86 8.29
C GLY A 175 1.54 -11.18 6.94
N LEU A 176 1.76 -9.87 6.85
CA LEU A 176 1.60 -9.12 5.62
C LEU A 176 2.85 -9.22 4.75
N TRP A 177 2.62 -9.37 3.44
CA TRP A 177 3.68 -9.45 2.44
C TRP A 177 3.67 -8.22 1.52
N GLY A 178 4.83 -7.61 1.34
CA GLY A 178 5.07 -6.66 0.27
C GLY A 178 5.90 -7.30 -0.83
N SER A 179 6.08 -6.61 -1.93
CA SER A 179 6.90 -7.08 -3.05
C SER A 179 7.93 -6.03 -3.44
N ILE A 180 9.11 -6.50 -3.82
CA ILE A 180 10.17 -5.69 -4.40
C ILE A 180 10.54 -6.27 -5.75
N ALA A 181 10.80 -5.43 -6.73
CA ALA A 181 11.17 -5.88 -8.06
C ALA A 181 12.27 -5.02 -8.70
N LEU A 182 13.00 -5.64 -9.58
CA LEU A 182 13.92 -5.01 -10.53
C LEU A 182 13.35 -5.14 -11.93
N ILE A 183 13.32 -4.04 -12.66
CA ILE A 183 12.84 -3.99 -14.04
C ILE A 183 14.00 -3.59 -14.93
N GLY A 184 14.20 -4.34 -16.01
CA GLY A 184 15.27 -4.07 -16.94
C GLY A 184 15.20 -4.98 -18.18
N PRO A 185 16.27 -5.06 -18.99
CA PRO A 185 16.31 -5.89 -20.18
C PRO A 185 16.42 -7.38 -19.84
N THR A 186 15.94 -8.25 -20.72
CA THR A 186 16.01 -9.72 -20.57
C THR A 186 17.43 -10.27 -20.41
N ARG A 187 18.46 -9.48 -20.72
CA ARG A 187 19.89 -9.86 -20.58
C ARG A 187 20.51 -9.43 -19.25
N MET A 188 19.70 -9.20 -18.23
CA MET A 188 20.21 -8.92 -16.88
C MET A 188 21.01 -10.10 -16.33
N PRO A 189 22.05 -9.86 -15.50
CA PRO A 189 22.83 -10.92 -14.86
C PRO A 189 22.07 -11.54 -13.69
N PHE A 190 21.03 -12.33 -13.96
CA PHE A 190 20.10 -12.91 -12.96
C PHE A 190 20.81 -13.63 -11.81
N GLN A 191 21.88 -14.37 -12.11
CA GLN A 191 22.64 -15.12 -11.08
C GLN A 191 23.22 -14.20 -9.98
N LYS A 192 23.46 -12.92 -10.30
CA LYS A 192 23.95 -11.93 -9.34
C LYS A 192 22.82 -11.12 -8.73
N LEU A 193 21.79 -10.81 -9.51
CA LEU A 193 20.70 -9.92 -9.10
C LEU A 193 19.70 -10.62 -8.18
N MET A 194 19.36 -11.88 -8.41
CA MET A 194 18.42 -12.63 -7.60
C MET A 194 18.84 -12.71 -6.11
N PRO A 195 20.08 -13.15 -5.79
CA PRO A 195 20.52 -13.18 -4.40
C PRO A 195 20.56 -11.80 -3.73
N LEU A 196 20.93 -10.74 -4.49
CA LEU A 196 20.95 -9.38 -3.96
C LEU A 196 19.53 -8.87 -3.70
N LEU A 197 18.59 -9.16 -4.60
CA LEU A 197 17.19 -8.78 -4.43
C LEU A 197 16.59 -9.48 -3.20
N HIS A 198 16.89 -10.76 -3.03
CA HIS A 198 16.46 -11.55 -1.88
C HIS A 198 17.00 -11.00 -0.56
N GLU A 199 18.31 -10.74 -0.49
CA GLU A 199 18.92 -10.12 0.70
C GLU A 199 18.28 -8.76 1.00
N PHE A 200 18.00 -7.97 -0.03
CA PHE A 200 17.35 -6.67 0.14
C PHE A 200 15.90 -6.79 0.61
N ALA A 201 15.16 -7.79 0.10
CA ALA A 201 13.81 -8.11 0.56
C ALA A 201 13.81 -8.49 2.06
N ASP A 202 14.74 -9.34 2.49
CA ASP A 202 14.90 -9.73 3.89
C ASP A 202 15.21 -8.54 4.79
N GLN A 203 16.18 -7.69 4.41
CA GLN A 203 16.54 -6.50 5.16
C GLN A 203 15.38 -5.49 5.26
N LEU A 204 14.60 -5.33 4.17
CA LEU A 204 13.43 -4.48 4.14
C LEU A 204 12.36 -5.01 5.11
N GLY A 205 12.10 -6.32 5.08
CA GLY A 205 11.16 -6.98 5.98
C GLY A 205 11.57 -6.86 7.46
N GLU A 206 12.85 -7.08 7.78
CA GLU A 206 13.39 -6.89 9.13
C GLU A 206 13.23 -5.43 9.60
N GLY A 207 13.55 -4.47 8.73
CA GLY A 207 13.41 -3.04 9.03
C GLY A 207 11.97 -2.61 9.31
N MET A 208 11.02 -3.13 8.53
CA MET A 208 9.60 -2.82 8.69
C MET A 208 8.95 -3.59 9.85
N SER A 209 9.44 -4.78 10.18
CA SER A 209 8.94 -5.57 11.32
C SER A 209 9.41 -5.06 12.69
N GLY A 210 10.25 -4.02 12.73
CA GLY A 210 10.81 -3.46 13.96
C GLY A 210 11.83 -4.37 14.67
N LYS A 211 12.24 -5.48 14.08
CA LYS A 211 13.31 -6.35 14.57
C LYS A 211 14.65 -5.76 14.15
N ARG A 212 15.18 -4.80 14.93
CA ARG A 212 16.59 -4.44 14.82
C ARG A 212 17.43 -5.66 15.21
N LYS A 213 18.23 -6.19 14.29
CA LYS A 213 19.40 -6.96 14.67
C LYS A 213 20.31 -6.01 15.43
N ASP A 214 20.57 -6.30 16.71
CA ASP A 214 21.64 -5.65 17.46
C ASP A 214 22.93 -5.83 16.64
N THR A 215 23.41 -4.74 16.06
CA THR A 215 24.72 -4.72 15.41
C THR A 215 25.74 -5.13 16.47
N PRO A 216 26.54 -6.19 16.26
CA PRO A 216 27.58 -6.54 17.22
C PRO A 216 28.50 -5.34 17.38
N GLN A 217 28.55 -4.83 18.60
CA GLN A 217 29.44 -3.74 19.01
C GLN A 217 30.85 -4.16 18.67
N MET A 218 31.44 -3.56 17.63
CA MET A 218 32.86 -3.75 17.33
C MET A 218 33.67 -3.33 18.56
N ALA A 219 34.22 -4.32 19.24
CA ALA A 219 35.15 -4.11 20.33
C ALA A 219 36.33 -3.29 19.81
N ALA A 220 36.56 -2.12 20.39
CA ALA A 220 37.71 -1.28 20.11
C ALA A 220 38.99 -2.08 20.43
N PRO A 221 40.01 -2.05 19.56
CA PRO A 221 41.29 -2.67 19.85
C PRO A 221 41.99 -1.88 20.98
N ARG A 222 42.53 -2.63 21.95
CA ARG A 222 43.42 -2.10 22.99
C ARG A 222 44.80 -1.75 22.43
#